data_9b0cdcca74c51d251757c47778a027ae
#
_entry.id   9b0cdcca74c51d251757c47778a027ae
#
_cell.length_a   1.000
_cell.length_b   1.000
_cell.length_c   1.000
_cell.angle_alpha   90.00
_cell.angle_beta   90.00
_cell.angle_gamma   90.00
#
_symmetry.space_group_name_H-M   'P 1'
#
loop_
_entity.id
_entity.type
_entity.pdbx_description
1 polymer ?
#
loop_
_entity_poly.entity_id
_entity_poly.type
_entity_poly.pdbx_seq_one_letter_code
_entity_poly.pdbx_strand_id
1 'polypeptide(L)'
;MTRSLPATPLAPTLTLRSVDLADPAERGRIDAWVRVQLAATPFHLPAWSVAVARACGHKSHVLIAERADGSLAGMVPLTEIASPLFGRALVSNGFAVDGGILAADPAAVRVLGDGAWALAQALRCPTLELRGGLAEGPDWHRDEHTYLGFVRPLAASDEADLLAIPRKQRAEVRKSLDNDLAVEIGSGAGDRKAHYAVYAESVRNLGTPVFPAALFREVLAEFGDAADILTVHAGGAAVASVLSLYFNGTAYPYWGGGTAAARGLRANDRMYFALMAHARGRGCTRFDFGRSKAGTGPAAFKKNWGFTPQPLMYVKRAASQEMLRDINPLSPRYRAKIEMWKKLPLWAANVIGPHISKGLG
;
A
#
# COMPACT_ATOMS: atom_id res chain seq x y z
N MET A 1 -25.93 -9.62 56.17
CA MET A 1 -25.90 -8.70 55.01
C MET A 1 -24.95 -9.28 53.96
N THR A 2 -25.51 -9.99 53.00
CA THR A 2 -24.75 -10.61 51.88
C THR A 2 -24.55 -9.55 50.81
N ARG A 3 -23.31 -9.07 50.62
CA ARG A 3 -22.95 -8.18 49.50
C ARG A 3 -22.97 -8.99 48.22
N SER A 4 -23.94 -8.72 47.35
CA SER A 4 -23.93 -9.22 45.97
C SER A 4 -22.75 -8.60 45.21
N LEU A 5 -21.86 -9.40 44.70
CA LEU A 5 -20.79 -8.96 43.79
C LEU A 5 -21.45 -8.49 42.49
N PRO A 6 -21.02 -7.36 41.90
CA PRO A 6 -21.52 -6.95 40.60
C PRO A 6 -21.16 -8.02 39.55
N ALA A 7 -22.14 -8.42 38.75
CA ALA A 7 -21.93 -9.36 37.67
C ALA A 7 -20.90 -8.74 36.69
N THR A 8 -19.81 -9.43 36.48
CA THR A 8 -18.85 -9.08 35.42
C THR A 8 -19.60 -9.18 34.10
N PRO A 9 -19.64 -8.14 33.26
CA PRO A 9 -20.29 -8.21 31.96
C PRO A 9 -19.63 -9.33 31.17
N LEU A 10 -20.42 -10.29 30.70
CA LEU A 10 -19.97 -11.31 29.78
C LEU A 10 -19.40 -10.61 28.53
N ALA A 11 -18.18 -10.99 28.16
CA ALA A 11 -17.57 -10.47 26.93
C ALA A 11 -18.54 -10.70 25.76
N PRO A 12 -18.78 -9.70 24.90
CA PRO A 12 -19.71 -9.84 23.80
C PRO A 12 -19.30 -11.02 22.92
N THR A 13 -20.23 -11.94 22.67
CA THR A 13 -19.99 -13.08 21.79
C THR A 13 -19.81 -12.55 20.38
N LEU A 14 -18.62 -12.74 19.80
CA LEU A 14 -18.30 -12.38 18.43
C LEU A 14 -18.37 -13.62 17.54
N THR A 15 -19.02 -13.48 16.39
CA THR A 15 -19.04 -14.51 15.34
C THR A 15 -18.05 -14.15 14.24
N LEU A 16 -17.15 -15.08 13.91
CA LEU A 16 -16.24 -14.94 12.77
C LEU A 16 -16.95 -15.44 11.50
N ARG A 17 -16.89 -14.65 10.44
CA ARG A 17 -17.48 -15.01 9.14
C ARG A 17 -16.56 -14.62 7.99
N SER A 18 -16.51 -15.46 6.95
CA SER A 18 -15.91 -15.10 5.67
C SER A 18 -16.98 -14.45 4.78
N VAL A 19 -16.57 -13.41 4.05
CA VAL A 19 -17.45 -12.62 3.17
C VAL A 19 -17.06 -12.85 1.73
N ASP A 20 -18.08 -13.03 0.88
CA ASP A 20 -17.92 -12.99 -0.57
C ASP A 20 -18.08 -11.55 -1.09
N LEU A 21 -17.01 -10.99 -1.63
CA LEU A 21 -17.04 -9.65 -2.24
C LEU A 21 -17.74 -9.60 -3.59
N ALA A 22 -18.18 -10.73 -4.14
CA ALA A 22 -19.06 -10.77 -5.30
C ALA A 22 -20.50 -10.39 -4.93
N ASP A 23 -20.90 -10.52 -3.65
CA ASP A 23 -22.17 -10.01 -3.15
C ASP A 23 -22.12 -8.48 -2.99
N PRO A 24 -22.91 -7.71 -3.79
CA PRO A 24 -22.89 -6.26 -3.72
C PRO A 24 -23.36 -5.69 -2.37
N ALA A 25 -24.29 -6.40 -1.68
CA ALA A 25 -24.82 -5.96 -0.39
C ALA A 25 -23.74 -6.04 0.70
N GLU A 26 -23.03 -7.16 0.78
CA GLU A 26 -21.92 -7.35 1.71
C GLU A 26 -20.75 -6.40 1.39
N ARG A 27 -20.44 -6.26 0.12
CA ARG A 27 -19.42 -5.32 -0.34
C ARG A 27 -19.74 -3.89 0.08
N GLY A 28 -20.98 -3.42 -0.13
CA GLY A 28 -21.45 -2.10 0.26
C GLY A 28 -21.45 -1.90 1.78
N ARG A 29 -21.85 -2.92 2.53
CA ARG A 29 -21.85 -2.91 4.00
C ARG A 29 -20.43 -2.74 4.57
N ILE A 30 -19.47 -3.49 4.05
CA ILE A 30 -18.06 -3.39 4.47
C ILE A 30 -17.48 -2.04 4.08
N ASP A 31 -17.70 -1.58 2.84
CA ASP A 31 -17.21 -0.28 2.36
C ASP A 31 -17.70 0.86 3.27
N ALA A 32 -19.00 0.89 3.57
CA ALA A 32 -19.59 1.89 4.46
C ALA A 32 -18.98 1.84 5.88
N TRP A 33 -18.78 0.64 6.42
CA TRP A 33 -18.19 0.48 7.74
C TRP A 33 -16.72 0.92 7.78
N VAL A 34 -15.93 0.56 6.78
CA VAL A 34 -14.50 0.95 6.68
C VAL A 34 -14.35 2.47 6.61
N ARG A 35 -15.21 3.16 5.85
CA ARG A 35 -15.10 4.62 5.65
C ARG A 35 -15.26 5.44 6.91
N VAL A 36 -15.94 4.92 7.92
CA VAL A 36 -16.12 5.62 9.20
C VAL A 36 -15.09 5.24 10.28
N GLN A 37 -14.20 4.29 9.99
CA GLN A 37 -13.16 3.91 10.95
C GLN A 37 -11.94 4.85 10.83
N LEU A 38 -11.53 5.46 11.95
CA LEU A 38 -10.39 6.40 11.97
C LEU A 38 -9.05 5.75 11.59
N ALA A 39 -8.88 4.48 11.94
CA ALA A 39 -7.67 3.71 11.63
C ALA A 39 -7.69 3.06 10.23
N ALA A 40 -8.77 3.25 9.47
CA ALA A 40 -8.85 2.66 8.14
C ALA A 40 -7.93 3.36 7.14
N THR A 41 -7.42 2.56 6.22
CA THR A 41 -6.65 2.97 5.05
C THR A 41 -7.36 2.52 3.78
N PRO A 42 -7.03 3.03 2.59
CA PRO A 42 -7.66 2.58 1.35
C PRO A 42 -7.49 1.08 1.08
N PHE A 43 -6.53 0.44 1.74
CA PHE A 43 -6.23 -0.98 1.59
C PHE A 43 -7.20 -1.90 2.35
N HIS A 44 -8.04 -1.35 3.23
CA HIS A 44 -9.16 -2.06 3.87
C HIS A 44 -10.42 -2.08 3.01
N LEU A 45 -10.52 -1.18 2.02
CA LEU A 45 -11.70 -1.12 1.15
C LEU A 45 -11.82 -2.38 0.28
N PRO A 46 -13.03 -2.91 0.07
CA PRO A 46 -13.30 -3.99 -0.87
C PRO A 46 -12.74 -3.72 -2.27
N ALA A 47 -12.73 -2.45 -2.69
CA ALA A 47 -12.19 -2.01 -3.97
C ALA A 47 -10.74 -2.47 -4.20
N TRP A 48 -9.87 -2.38 -3.17
CA TRP A 48 -8.48 -2.85 -3.29
C TRP A 48 -8.41 -4.36 -3.49
N SER A 49 -9.12 -5.13 -2.66
CA SER A 49 -9.14 -6.59 -2.73
C SER A 49 -9.64 -7.10 -4.09
N VAL A 50 -10.71 -6.49 -4.61
CA VAL A 50 -11.28 -6.83 -5.93
C VAL A 50 -10.30 -6.48 -7.06
N ALA A 51 -9.69 -5.28 -7.01
CA ALA A 51 -8.72 -4.86 -8.02
C ALA A 51 -7.51 -5.80 -8.09
N VAL A 52 -6.96 -6.18 -6.93
CA VAL A 52 -5.84 -7.13 -6.85
C VAL A 52 -6.23 -8.52 -7.37
N ALA A 53 -7.40 -9.03 -6.97
CA ALA A 53 -7.87 -10.34 -7.42
C ALA A 53 -8.01 -10.39 -8.95
N ARG A 54 -8.68 -9.40 -9.55
CA ARG A 54 -8.89 -9.32 -11.00
C ARG A 54 -7.58 -9.14 -11.77
N ALA A 55 -6.71 -8.27 -11.30
CA ALA A 55 -5.48 -7.92 -12.01
C ALA A 55 -4.40 -9.00 -11.94
N CYS A 56 -4.27 -9.65 -10.77
CA CYS A 56 -3.16 -10.56 -10.49
C CYS A 56 -3.58 -12.04 -10.51
N GLY A 57 -4.89 -12.34 -10.50
CA GLY A 57 -5.41 -13.70 -10.47
C GLY A 57 -5.26 -14.37 -9.08
N HIS A 58 -5.09 -13.57 -8.03
CA HIS A 58 -5.04 -14.05 -6.65
C HIS A 58 -6.43 -14.20 -6.07
N LYS A 59 -6.61 -15.13 -5.13
CA LYS A 59 -7.85 -15.22 -4.37
C LYS A 59 -7.84 -14.21 -3.24
N SER A 60 -8.94 -13.46 -3.12
CA SER A 60 -9.19 -12.56 -2.01
C SER A 60 -10.11 -13.21 -1.01
N HIS A 61 -9.83 -13.03 0.26
CA HIS A 61 -10.64 -13.46 1.39
C HIS A 61 -10.85 -12.26 2.32
N VAL A 62 -12.06 -12.08 2.81
CA VAL A 62 -12.34 -11.07 3.82
C VAL A 62 -12.97 -11.77 5.02
N LEU A 63 -12.33 -11.65 6.17
CA LEU A 63 -12.90 -12.12 7.43
C LEU A 63 -13.46 -10.92 8.19
N ILE A 64 -14.64 -11.11 8.77
CA ILE A 64 -15.30 -10.13 9.63
C ILE A 64 -15.62 -10.74 10.98
N ALA A 65 -15.52 -9.92 12.03
CA ALA A 65 -16.04 -10.22 13.34
C ALA A 65 -17.35 -9.45 13.54
N GLU A 66 -18.45 -10.17 13.78
CA GLU A 66 -19.79 -9.62 13.95
C GLU A 66 -20.27 -9.79 15.39
N ARG A 67 -20.99 -8.80 15.90
CA ARG A 67 -21.73 -8.88 17.17
C ARG A 67 -23.06 -9.58 16.98
N ALA A 68 -23.70 -9.97 18.06
CA ALA A 68 -25.01 -10.64 18.06
C ALA A 68 -26.11 -9.82 17.37
N ASP A 69 -26.00 -8.50 17.35
CA ASP A 69 -26.91 -7.58 16.65
C ASP A 69 -26.62 -7.42 15.15
N GLY A 70 -25.62 -8.14 14.63
CA GLY A 70 -25.19 -8.07 13.23
C GLY A 70 -24.24 -6.89 12.92
N SER A 71 -23.90 -6.03 13.90
CA SER A 71 -22.94 -4.96 13.68
C SER A 71 -21.51 -5.47 13.55
N LEU A 72 -20.68 -4.81 12.72
CA LEU A 72 -19.27 -5.17 12.55
C LEU A 72 -18.45 -4.69 13.74
N ALA A 73 -17.67 -5.61 14.33
CA ALA A 73 -16.68 -5.33 15.36
C ALA A 73 -15.27 -5.17 14.78
N GLY A 74 -15.03 -5.75 13.61
CA GLY A 74 -13.74 -5.68 12.93
C GLY A 74 -13.73 -6.47 11.64
N MET A 75 -12.63 -6.29 10.87
CA MET A 75 -12.38 -7.03 9.65
C MET A 75 -10.89 -7.20 9.37
N VAL A 76 -10.54 -8.15 8.52
CA VAL A 76 -9.22 -8.27 7.90
C VAL A 76 -9.36 -8.73 6.46
N PRO A 77 -8.86 -7.93 5.47
CA PRO A 77 -8.78 -8.36 4.09
C PRO A 77 -7.49 -9.17 3.89
N LEU A 78 -7.59 -10.29 3.20
CA LEU A 78 -6.50 -11.23 2.99
C LEU A 78 -6.38 -11.61 1.52
N THR A 79 -5.16 -11.73 1.04
CA THR A 79 -4.85 -12.20 -0.32
C THR A 79 -4.03 -13.48 -0.24
N GLU A 80 -4.52 -14.54 -0.89
CA GLU A 80 -3.78 -15.79 -1.06
C GLU A 80 -2.78 -15.62 -2.21
N ILE A 81 -1.51 -15.41 -1.87
CA ILE A 81 -0.41 -15.37 -2.84
C ILE A 81 0.03 -16.79 -3.12
N ALA A 82 0.01 -17.19 -4.39
CA ALA A 82 0.57 -18.45 -4.85
C ALA A 82 1.56 -18.18 -5.99
N SER A 83 2.82 -18.57 -5.81
CA SER A 83 3.89 -18.33 -6.77
C SER A 83 4.80 -19.54 -6.90
N PRO A 84 5.09 -20.00 -8.13
CA PRO A 84 6.08 -21.05 -8.35
C PRO A 84 7.48 -20.66 -7.86
N LEU A 85 7.80 -19.36 -7.87
CA LEU A 85 9.12 -18.85 -7.49
C LEU A 85 9.26 -18.55 -5.98
N PHE A 86 8.15 -18.16 -5.33
CA PHE A 86 8.17 -17.64 -3.96
C PHE A 86 7.29 -18.43 -2.99
N GLY A 87 6.67 -19.53 -3.46
CA GLY A 87 5.79 -20.36 -2.64
C GLY A 87 4.42 -19.72 -2.39
N ARG A 88 3.76 -20.18 -1.32
CA ARG A 88 2.42 -19.74 -0.91
C ARG A 88 2.51 -18.92 0.37
N ALA A 89 1.66 -17.91 0.48
CA ALA A 89 1.50 -17.11 1.69
C ALA A 89 0.08 -16.51 1.72
N LEU A 90 -0.44 -16.27 2.91
CA LEU A 90 -1.62 -15.45 3.12
C LEU A 90 -1.16 -14.10 3.64
N VAL A 91 -1.55 -13.00 3.00
CA VAL A 91 -1.08 -11.65 3.37
C VAL A 91 -2.24 -10.66 3.45
N SER A 92 -2.18 -9.72 4.35
CA SER A 92 -3.14 -8.63 4.45
C SER A 92 -2.51 -7.33 3.93
N ASN A 93 -3.05 -6.61 3.01
CA ASN A 93 -3.71 -7.03 1.79
C ASN A 93 -2.63 -7.18 0.72
N GLY A 94 -2.79 -8.03 -0.26
CA GLY A 94 -1.80 -8.21 -1.33
C GLY A 94 -1.46 -6.88 -2.00
N PHE A 95 -0.17 -6.63 -2.29
CA PHE A 95 0.39 -5.39 -2.88
C PHE A 95 0.19 -4.13 -2.06
N ALA A 96 -0.47 -4.20 -0.89
CA ALA A 96 -0.65 -3.08 0.03
C ALA A 96 0.58 -2.88 0.94
N VAL A 97 0.69 -1.68 1.49
CA VAL A 97 1.68 -1.34 2.54
C VAL A 97 1.07 -1.40 3.93
N ASP A 98 -0.25 -1.51 3.98
CA ASP A 98 -1.09 -1.57 5.16
C ASP A 98 -2.31 -2.46 4.84
N GLY A 99 -3.35 -2.51 5.68
CA GLY A 99 -4.54 -3.32 5.47
C GLY A 99 -4.58 -4.54 6.39
N GLY A 100 -3.97 -4.45 7.57
CA GLY A 100 -4.04 -5.45 8.63
C GLY A 100 -5.43 -5.58 9.27
N ILE A 101 -5.49 -6.07 10.49
CA ILE A 101 -6.75 -6.14 11.22
C ILE A 101 -7.23 -4.72 11.53
N LEU A 102 -8.43 -4.40 11.10
CA LEU A 102 -9.15 -3.17 11.44
C LEU A 102 -10.22 -3.51 12.48
N ALA A 103 -9.96 -3.18 13.73
CA ALA A 103 -10.88 -3.38 14.85
C ALA A 103 -10.51 -2.44 15.99
N ALA A 104 -11.51 -1.98 16.75
CA ALA A 104 -11.32 -1.18 17.95
C ALA A 104 -11.34 -2.03 19.24
N ASP A 105 -11.88 -3.25 19.16
CA ASP A 105 -12.07 -4.17 20.27
C ASP A 105 -10.97 -5.23 20.29
N PRO A 106 -10.19 -5.39 21.39
CA PRO A 106 -9.18 -6.43 21.49
C PRO A 106 -9.70 -7.86 21.31
N ALA A 107 -10.98 -8.11 21.66
CA ALA A 107 -11.60 -9.43 21.41
C ALA A 107 -11.77 -9.68 19.91
N ALA A 108 -12.19 -8.67 19.14
CA ALA A 108 -12.28 -8.76 17.69
C ALA A 108 -10.91 -8.95 17.03
N VAL A 109 -9.87 -8.29 17.55
CA VAL A 109 -8.48 -8.50 17.09
C VAL A 109 -8.05 -9.95 17.23
N ARG A 110 -8.30 -10.57 18.40
CA ARG A 110 -7.97 -11.99 18.64
C ARG A 110 -8.74 -12.92 17.71
N VAL A 111 -10.06 -12.75 17.64
CA VAL A 111 -10.93 -13.59 16.80
C VAL A 111 -10.50 -13.53 15.33
N LEU A 112 -10.20 -12.33 14.81
CA LEU A 112 -9.74 -12.14 13.44
C LEU A 112 -8.34 -12.69 13.21
N GLY A 113 -7.42 -12.51 14.14
CA GLY A 113 -6.06 -13.04 14.06
C GLY A 113 -6.02 -14.58 14.05
N ASP A 114 -6.77 -15.21 14.95
CA ASP A 114 -6.88 -16.66 15.03
C ASP A 114 -7.61 -17.22 13.79
N GLY A 115 -8.67 -16.55 13.34
CA GLY A 115 -9.39 -16.92 12.13
C GLY A 115 -8.55 -16.79 10.86
N ALA A 116 -7.74 -15.74 10.76
CA ALA A 116 -6.81 -15.58 9.64
C ALA A 116 -5.74 -16.68 9.62
N TRP A 117 -5.25 -17.08 10.80
CA TRP A 117 -4.31 -18.20 10.89
C TRP A 117 -4.97 -19.54 10.54
N ALA A 118 -6.16 -19.82 11.05
CA ALA A 118 -6.92 -21.02 10.69
C ALA A 118 -7.18 -21.09 9.18
N LEU A 119 -7.51 -19.96 8.55
CA LEU A 119 -7.66 -19.87 7.10
C LEU A 119 -6.33 -20.16 6.39
N ALA A 120 -5.21 -19.59 6.86
CA ALA A 120 -3.90 -19.86 6.27
C ALA A 120 -3.56 -21.36 6.28
N GLN A 121 -3.85 -22.06 7.40
CA GLN A 121 -3.67 -23.50 7.52
C GLN A 121 -4.57 -24.28 6.55
N ALA A 122 -5.86 -23.92 6.47
CA ALA A 122 -6.82 -24.55 5.54
C ALA A 122 -6.40 -24.40 4.09
N LEU A 123 -5.84 -23.24 3.72
CA LEU A 123 -5.31 -22.94 2.39
C LEU A 123 -3.90 -23.52 2.14
N ARG A 124 -3.32 -24.20 3.12
CA ARG A 124 -1.94 -24.69 3.07
C ARG A 124 -0.93 -23.56 2.76
N CYS A 125 -1.17 -22.39 3.31
CA CYS A 125 -0.22 -21.28 3.30
C CYS A 125 0.69 -21.42 4.54
N PRO A 126 2.00 -21.63 4.36
CA PRO A 126 2.91 -21.85 5.49
C PRO A 126 3.12 -20.58 6.33
N THR A 127 2.78 -19.41 5.79
CA THR A 127 2.94 -18.13 6.46
C THR A 127 1.69 -17.27 6.32
N LEU A 128 1.40 -16.51 7.39
CA LEU A 128 0.46 -15.40 7.42
C LEU A 128 1.24 -14.12 7.76
N GLU A 129 1.06 -13.07 6.96
CA GLU A 129 1.62 -11.73 7.22
C GLU A 129 0.50 -10.71 7.32
N LEU A 130 0.44 -9.98 8.44
CA LEU A 130 -0.48 -8.86 8.64
C LEU A 130 0.32 -7.55 8.65
N ARG A 131 -0.05 -6.63 7.77
CA ARG A 131 0.58 -5.32 7.55
C ARG A 131 -0.22 -4.25 8.25
N GLY A 132 0.38 -3.51 9.18
CA GLY A 132 -0.37 -2.64 10.10
C GLY A 132 -1.01 -3.51 11.18
N GLY A 133 -0.21 -4.22 11.95
CA GLY A 133 -0.67 -5.31 12.77
C GLY A 133 -1.12 -4.89 14.16
N LEU A 134 -2.28 -5.40 14.56
CA LEU A 134 -2.77 -5.40 15.93
C LEU A 134 -2.69 -6.79 16.58
N ALA A 135 -2.38 -7.84 15.79
CA ALA A 135 -2.32 -9.20 16.33
C ALA A 135 -1.18 -9.35 17.35
N GLU A 136 -1.49 -9.95 18.49
CA GLU A 136 -0.58 -10.12 19.61
C GLU A 136 -0.61 -11.57 20.10
N GLY A 137 0.50 -12.00 20.69
CA GLY A 137 0.64 -13.33 21.29
C GLY A 137 2.00 -13.95 20.99
N PRO A 138 2.33 -15.09 21.66
CA PRO A 138 3.65 -15.71 21.57
C PRO A 138 4.00 -16.28 20.18
N ASP A 139 2.97 -16.59 19.37
CA ASP A 139 3.15 -17.16 18.03
C ASP A 139 3.33 -16.09 16.93
N TRP A 140 3.24 -14.80 17.28
CA TRP A 140 3.36 -13.70 16.34
C TRP A 140 4.76 -13.08 16.39
N HIS A 141 5.44 -13.10 15.25
CA HIS A 141 6.72 -12.42 15.06
C HIS A 141 6.47 -10.99 14.63
N ARG A 142 6.99 -10.03 15.39
CA ARG A 142 6.86 -8.59 15.11
C ARG A 142 8.09 -8.09 14.38
N ASP A 143 7.87 -7.32 13.31
CA ASP A 143 8.91 -6.61 12.56
C ASP A 143 8.58 -5.11 12.57
N GLU A 144 9.34 -4.34 13.32
CA GLU A 144 9.23 -2.88 13.46
C GLU A 144 10.44 -2.14 12.87
N HIS A 145 11.39 -2.88 12.28
CA HIS A 145 12.67 -2.34 11.86
C HIS A 145 12.87 -2.30 10.35
N THR A 146 12.22 -3.17 9.62
CA THR A 146 12.43 -3.31 8.17
C THR A 146 11.82 -2.15 7.38
N TYR A 147 10.64 -1.68 7.78
CA TYR A 147 9.89 -0.69 7.02
C TYR A 147 9.57 0.57 7.82
N LEU A 148 9.64 1.70 7.11
CA LEU A 148 9.31 3.02 7.63
C LEU A 148 8.16 3.61 6.83
N GLY A 149 7.17 4.17 7.52
CA GLY A 149 6.12 5.01 6.98
C GLY A 149 6.49 6.48 7.04
N PHE A 150 5.88 7.30 6.20
CA PHE A 150 6.18 8.73 6.07
C PHE A 150 4.90 9.52 5.87
N VAL A 151 4.35 10.05 6.93
CA VAL A 151 3.10 10.83 6.92
C VAL A 151 3.35 12.20 7.50
N ARG A 152 2.77 13.25 6.90
CA ARG A 152 2.72 14.59 7.49
C ARG A 152 1.43 15.31 7.10
N PRO A 153 1.02 16.35 7.86
CA PRO A 153 -0.02 17.26 7.42
C PRO A 153 0.36 17.97 6.11
N LEU A 154 -0.62 18.27 5.28
CA LEU A 154 -0.50 19.26 4.21
C LEU A 154 -0.69 20.66 4.80
N ALA A 155 0.11 21.61 4.35
CA ALA A 155 -0.05 23.00 4.74
C ALA A 155 -1.25 23.65 4.03
N ALA A 156 -1.64 24.86 4.48
CA ALA A 156 -2.82 25.54 3.94
C ALA A 156 -2.61 26.11 2.52
N SER A 157 -1.36 26.29 2.08
CA SER A 157 -1.03 26.83 0.75
C SER A 157 0.23 26.20 0.17
N ASP A 158 0.47 26.41 -1.12
CA ASP A 158 1.68 25.96 -1.81
C ASP A 158 2.94 26.59 -1.19
N GLU A 159 2.88 27.87 -0.85
CA GLU A 159 4.00 28.59 -0.22
C GLU A 159 4.32 27.99 1.15
N ALA A 160 3.29 27.68 1.94
CA ALA A 160 3.47 27.08 3.26
C ALA A 160 4.00 25.64 3.17
N ASP A 161 3.53 24.84 2.20
CA ASP A 161 4.10 23.52 1.92
C ASP A 161 5.55 23.61 1.46
N LEU A 162 5.86 24.56 0.58
CA LEU A 162 7.24 24.81 0.13
C LEU A 162 8.16 25.20 1.29
N LEU A 163 7.68 26.04 2.22
CA LEU A 163 8.44 26.43 3.41
C LEU A 163 8.64 25.28 4.40
N ALA A 164 7.69 24.35 4.49
CA ALA A 164 7.80 23.15 5.32
C ALA A 164 8.87 22.16 4.82
N ILE A 165 9.23 22.23 3.53
CA ILE A 165 10.31 21.40 2.96
C ILE A 165 11.67 21.93 3.44
N PRO A 166 12.61 21.09 3.92
CA PRO A 166 13.94 21.50 4.34
C PRO A 166 14.70 22.26 3.27
N ARG A 167 15.51 23.27 3.65
CA ARG A 167 16.14 24.25 2.76
C ARG A 167 16.82 23.65 1.54
N LYS A 168 17.59 22.56 1.71
CA LYS A 168 18.30 21.91 0.60
C LYS A 168 17.31 21.34 -0.44
N GLN A 169 16.34 20.60 0.00
CA GLN A 169 15.31 19.99 -0.89
C GLN A 169 14.40 21.04 -1.49
N ARG A 170 14.03 22.07 -0.72
CA ARG A 170 13.26 23.22 -1.21
C ARG A 170 13.92 23.91 -2.40
N ALA A 171 15.26 24.02 -2.40
CA ALA A 171 15.99 24.57 -3.55
C ALA A 171 15.82 23.69 -4.80
N GLU A 172 15.79 22.36 -4.67
CA GLU A 172 15.55 21.46 -5.80
C GLU A 172 14.09 21.57 -6.32
N VAL A 173 13.12 21.71 -5.40
CA VAL A 173 11.72 21.96 -5.77
C VAL A 173 11.61 23.29 -6.54
N ARG A 174 12.22 24.40 -6.07
CA ARG A 174 12.21 25.68 -6.79
C ARG A 174 12.79 25.55 -8.19
N LYS A 175 13.95 24.91 -8.34
CA LYS A 175 14.52 24.62 -9.66
C LYS A 175 13.57 23.84 -10.56
N SER A 176 12.77 22.92 -9.99
CA SER A 176 11.78 22.18 -10.77
C SER A 176 10.63 23.05 -11.27
N LEU A 177 10.31 24.13 -10.53
CA LEU A 177 9.28 25.11 -10.94
C LEU A 177 9.77 26.03 -12.03
N ASP A 178 11.08 26.29 -12.11
CA ASP A 178 11.70 27.12 -13.15
C ASP A 178 11.92 26.34 -14.46
N ASN A 179 11.85 25.01 -14.45
CA ASN A 179 11.97 24.18 -15.63
C ASN A 179 10.65 24.16 -16.43
N ASP A 180 10.77 24.02 -17.76
CA ASP A 180 9.60 23.85 -18.65
C ASP A 180 9.02 22.41 -18.49
N LEU A 181 8.21 22.24 -17.46
CA LEU A 181 7.57 20.98 -17.07
C LEU A 181 6.06 21.15 -16.98
N ALA A 182 5.34 20.56 -17.93
CA ALA A 182 3.88 20.49 -17.89
C ALA A 182 3.41 19.40 -16.93
N VAL A 183 2.30 19.66 -16.24
CA VAL A 183 1.66 18.70 -15.32
C VAL A 183 0.27 18.38 -15.82
N GLU A 184 -0.04 17.12 -15.99
CA GLU A 184 -1.35 16.62 -16.39
C GLU A 184 -1.89 15.66 -15.35
N ILE A 185 -3.21 15.68 -15.13
CA ILE A 185 -3.90 14.80 -14.18
C ILE A 185 -5.08 14.15 -14.90
N GLY A 186 -5.16 12.83 -14.79
CA GLY A 186 -6.21 12.07 -15.41
C GLY A 186 -6.22 10.59 -14.99
N SER A 187 -7.16 9.83 -15.53
CA SER A 187 -7.29 8.39 -15.29
C SER A 187 -7.62 7.60 -16.57
N GLY A 188 -7.61 8.28 -17.71
CA GLY A 188 -7.93 7.74 -19.02
C GLY A 188 -6.91 6.72 -19.55
N ALA A 189 -7.15 6.19 -20.74
CA ALA A 189 -6.27 5.21 -21.35
C ALA A 189 -4.87 5.79 -21.67
N GLY A 190 -4.82 7.08 -22.07
CA GLY A 190 -3.57 7.81 -22.33
C GLY A 190 -2.74 7.95 -21.07
N ASP A 191 -3.37 8.41 -19.95
CA ASP A 191 -2.71 8.58 -18.65
C ASP A 191 -2.15 7.27 -18.12
N ARG A 192 -2.93 6.18 -18.21
CA ARG A 192 -2.46 4.85 -17.79
C ARG A 192 -1.28 4.35 -18.61
N LYS A 193 -1.28 4.62 -19.94
CA LYS A 193 -0.16 4.24 -20.82
C LYS A 193 1.10 5.03 -20.47
N ALA A 194 0.99 6.34 -20.30
CA ALA A 194 2.10 7.21 -19.91
C ALA A 194 2.67 6.81 -18.54
N HIS A 195 1.79 6.64 -17.56
CA HIS A 195 2.18 6.21 -16.21
C HIS A 195 2.92 4.86 -16.24
N TYR A 196 2.35 3.86 -16.93
CA TYR A 196 2.97 2.54 -16.98
C TYR A 196 4.37 2.57 -17.61
N ALA A 197 4.56 3.35 -18.68
CA ALA A 197 5.85 3.50 -19.33
C ALA A 197 6.90 4.10 -18.38
N VAL A 198 6.56 5.21 -17.71
CA VAL A 198 7.44 5.88 -16.74
C VAL A 198 7.73 4.98 -15.55
N TYR A 199 6.69 4.39 -14.96
CA TYR A 199 6.83 3.53 -13.78
C TYR A 199 7.66 2.28 -14.06
N ALA A 200 7.43 1.63 -15.22
CA ALA A 200 8.18 0.43 -15.63
C ALA A 200 9.67 0.73 -15.78
N GLU A 201 10.03 1.86 -16.40
CA GLU A 201 11.43 2.28 -16.51
C GLU A 201 12.03 2.56 -15.13
N SER A 202 11.29 3.30 -14.29
CA SER A 202 11.72 3.65 -12.94
C SER A 202 12.03 2.42 -12.10
N VAL A 203 11.11 1.45 -12.01
CA VAL A 203 11.31 0.25 -11.17
C VAL A 203 12.37 -0.68 -11.75
N ARG A 204 12.50 -0.78 -13.08
CA ARG A 204 13.58 -1.55 -13.72
C ARG A 204 14.95 -0.95 -13.34
N ASN A 205 15.09 0.38 -13.37
CA ASN A 205 16.30 1.09 -12.97
C ASN A 205 16.64 0.89 -11.48
N LEU A 206 15.64 0.63 -10.65
CA LEU A 206 15.81 0.28 -9.23
C LEU A 206 16.06 -1.23 -9.02
N GLY A 207 15.94 -2.05 -10.06
CA GLY A 207 16.13 -3.50 -9.96
C GLY A 207 14.90 -4.26 -9.48
N THR A 208 13.72 -3.67 -9.64
CA THR A 208 12.43 -4.25 -9.22
C THR A 208 11.59 -4.61 -10.45
N PRO A 209 10.99 -5.81 -10.51
CA PRO A 209 10.05 -6.17 -11.56
C PRO A 209 8.79 -5.29 -11.51
N VAL A 210 8.36 -4.81 -12.68
CA VAL A 210 7.14 -4.01 -12.81
C VAL A 210 5.90 -4.87 -12.54
N PHE A 211 4.87 -4.28 -11.94
CA PHE A 211 3.56 -4.92 -11.75
C PHE A 211 2.80 -5.04 -13.08
N PRO A 212 1.80 -5.95 -13.17
CA PRO A 212 0.94 -6.01 -14.35
C PRO A 212 0.23 -4.69 -14.61
N ALA A 213 0.17 -4.24 -15.88
CA ALA A 213 -0.57 -3.03 -16.24
C ALA A 213 -2.06 -3.11 -15.85
N ALA A 214 -2.61 -4.32 -15.81
CA ALA A 214 -3.96 -4.58 -15.33
C ALA A 214 -4.18 -4.10 -13.87
N LEU A 215 -3.14 -4.16 -13.00
CA LEU A 215 -3.28 -3.74 -11.60
C LEU A 215 -3.61 -2.25 -11.50
N PHE A 216 -2.93 -1.40 -12.27
CA PHE A 216 -3.20 0.03 -12.31
C PHE A 216 -4.59 0.33 -12.87
N ARG A 217 -4.98 -0.39 -13.94
CA ARG A 217 -6.31 -0.26 -14.55
C ARG A 217 -7.43 -0.63 -13.57
N GLU A 218 -7.32 -1.79 -12.91
CA GLU A 218 -8.35 -2.27 -11.99
C GLU A 218 -8.45 -1.38 -10.74
N VAL A 219 -7.32 -0.90 -10.20
CA VAL A 219 -7.33 0.04 -9.07
C VAL A 219 -8.03 1.34 -9.46
N LEU A 220 -7.71 1.94 -10.61
CA LEU A 220 -8.39 3.15 -11.07
C LEU A 220 -9.89 2.91 -11.32
N ALA A 221 -10.27 1.76 -11.86
CA ALA A 221 -11.67 1.41 -12.11
C ALA A 221 -12.47 1.21 -10.81
N GLU A 222 -11.89 0.52 -9.81
CA GLU A 222 -12.57 0.21 -8.55
C GLU A 222 -12.62 1.40 -7.58
N PHE A 223 -11.63 2.30 -7.63
CA PHE A 223 -11.60 3.51 -6.80
C PHE A 223 -12.32 4.70 -7.43
N GLY A 224 -12.52 4.70 -8.76
CA GLY A 224 -13.17 5.81 -9.46
C GLY A 224 -12.53 7.14 -9.14
N ASP A 225 -13.33 8.13 -8.74
CA ASP A 225 -12.87 9.47 -8.39
C ASP A 225 -11.90 9.52 -7.19
N ALA A 226 -11.80 8.43 -6.41
CA ALA A 226 -10.84 8.35 -5.31
C ALA A 226 -9.42 7.91 -5.76
N ALA A 227 -9.16 7.86 -7.07
CA ALA A 227 -7.83 7.56 -7.62
C ALA A 227 -7.58 8.32 -8.92
N ASP A 228 -6.36 8.80 -9.10
CA ASP A 228 -5.93 9.44 -10.35
C ASP A 228 -4.42 9.24 -10.61
N ILE A 229 -3.99 9.69 -11.76
CA ILE A 229 -2.59 9.71 -12.18
C ILE A 229 -2.19 11.15 -12.42
N LEU A 230 -1.10 11.60 -11.80
CA LEU A 230 -0.41 12.83 -12.13
C LEU A 230 0.84 12.50 -12.93
N THR A 231 0.97 13.09 -14.11
CA THR A 231 2.12 12.92 -15.01
C THR A 231 2.78 14.25 -15.29
N VAL A 232 4.11 14.25 -15.24
CA VAL A 232 4.95 15.41 -15.61
C VAL A 232 5.57 15.15 -16.97
N HIS A 233 5.43 16.13 -17.87
CA HIS A 233 5.95 16.10 -19.22
C HIS A 233 7.06 17.12 -19.41
N ALA A 234 8.05 16.78 -20.21
CA ALA A 234 9.10 17.67 -20.70
C ALA A 234 9.19 17.53 -22.22
N GLY A 235 8.98 18.62 -22.98
CA GLY A 235 8.97 18.57 -24.44
C GLY A 235 7.96 17.58 -25.01
N GLY A 236 6.80 17.41 -24.37
CA GLY A 236 5.75 16.47 -24.77
C GLY A 236 5.98 15.00 -24.34
N ALA A 237 7.16 14.65 -23.79
CA ALA A 237 7.44 13.31 -23.30
C ALA A 237 7.13 13.19 -21.80
N ALA A 238 6.45 12.10 -21.37
CA ALA A 238 6.23 11.82 -19.97
C ALA A 238 7.56 11.43 -19.29
N VAL A 239 7.97 12.15 -18.25
CA VAL A 239 9.25 11.97 -17.56
C VAL A 239 9.12 11.53 -16.10
N ALA A 240 8.04 11.92 -15.42
CA ALA A 240 7.71 11.43 -14.08
C ALA A 240 6.20 11.21 -13.97
N SER A 241 5.76 10.22 -13.22
CA SER A 241 4.34 9.95 -13.04
C SER A 241 4.07 9.24 -11.72
N VAL A 242 2.90 9.49 -11.14
CA VAL A 242 2.44 8.85 -9.90
C VAL A 242 0.94 8.57 -9.97
N LEU A 243 0.56 7.33 -9.65
CA LEU A 243 -0.82 6.95 -9.36
C LEU A 243 -1.06 7.15 -7.86
N SER A 244 -2.12 7.87 -7.52
CA SER A 244 -2.47 8.23 -6.15
C SER A 244 -3.87 7.74 -5.78
N LEU A 245 -4.06 7.44 -4.49
CA LEU A 245 -5.35 7.16 -3.88
C LEU A 245 -5.70 8.29 -2.92
N TYR A 246 -7.00 8.54 -2.73
CA TYR A 246 -7.52 9.55 -1.81
C TYR A 246 -8.54 8.90 -0.88
N PHE A 247 -8.26 8.95 0.43
CA PHE A 247 -9.13 8.30 1.41
C PHE A 247 -9.08 9.05 2.75
N ASN A 248 -10.24 9.32 3.34
CA ASN A 248 -10.39 9.97 4.66
C ASN A 248 -9.46 11.19 4.83
N GLY A 249 -9.50 12.12 3.87
CA GLY A 249 -8.71 13.36 3.92
C GLY A 249 -7.20 13.16 3.78
N THR A 250 -6.74 11.99 3.32
CA THR A 250 -5.33 11.67 3.10
C THR A 250 -5.08 11.32 1.64
N ALA A 251 -4.03 11.91 1.06
CA ALA A 251 -3.51 11.52 -0.25
C ALA A 251 -2.39 10.49 -0.10
N TYR A 252 -2.47 9.44 -0.88
CA TYR A 252 -1.53 8.31 -0.92
C TYR A 252 -0.88 8.23 -2.30
N PRO A 253 0.26 8.88 -2.58
CA PRO A 253 1.06 8.65 -3.79
C PRO A 253 1.62 7.23 -3.78
N TYR A 254 0.95 6.32 -4.46
CA TYR A 254 1.18 4.90 -4.23
C TYR A 254 2.21 4.29 -5.17
N TRP A 255 2.02 4.41 -6.47
CA TRP A 255 2.97 3.95 -7.47
C TRP A 255 3.49 5.13 -8.26
N GLY A 256 4.72 5.54 -7.99
CA GLY A 256 5.32 6.70 -8.64
C GLY A 256 6.80 6.49 -8.95
N GLY A 257 7.29 7.26 -9.90
CA GLY A 257 8.68 7.26 -10.28
C GLY A 257 8.97 8.19 -11.44
N GLY A 258 10.22 8.18 -11.88
CA GLY A 258 10.67 8.96 -13.03
C GLY A 258 11.60 8.17 -13.92
N THR A 259 11.65 8.56 -15.18
CA THR A 259 12.59 8.07 -16.18
C THR A 259 14.03 8.51 -15.86
N ALA A 260 15.00 8.02 -16.60
CA ALA A 260 16.38 8.49 -16.45
C ALA A 260 16.52 10.02 -16.63
N ALA A 261 15.73 10.62 -17.53
CA ALA A 261 15.71 12.06 -17.75
C ALA A 261 15.16 12.87 -16.57
N ALA A 262 14.25 12.30 -15.78
CA ALA A 262 13.58 12.97 -14.67
C ALA A 262 14.56 13.60 -13.65
N ARG A 263 15.71 12.96 -13.42
CA ARG A 263 16.69 13.43 -12.44
C ARG A 263 17.30 14.78 -12.83
N GLY A 264 17.73 14.95 -14.07
CA GLY A 264 18.30 16.21 -14.58
C GLY A 264 17.28 17.35 -14.53
N LEU A 265 16.04 17.03 -14.80
CA LEU A 265 14.90 17.96 -14.85
C LEU A 265 14.26 18.23 -13.49
N ARG A 266 14.61 17.49 -12.43
CA ARG A 266 13.93 17.49 -11.12
C ARG A 266 12.44 17.16 -11.24
N ALA A 267 12.08 16.36 -12.23
CA ALA A 267 10.68 16.10 -12.53
C ALA A 267 9.95 15.37 -11.38
N ASN A 268 10.66 14.52 -10.58
CA ASN A 268 10.06 13.93 -9.38
C ASN A 268 9.72 14.98 -8.31
N ASP A 269 10.54 16.04 -8.18
CA ASP A 269 10.26 17.13 -7.24
C ASP A 269 9.05 17.94 -7.71
N ARG A 270 8.98 18.23 -9.01
CA ARG A 270 7.80 18.86 -9.64
C ARG A 270 6.54 18.04 -9.41
N MET A 271 6.62 16.72 -9.64
CA MET A 271 5.52 15.77 -9.50
C MET A 271 4.93 15.77 -8.08
N TYR A 272 5.77 15.58 -7.06
CA TYR A 272 5.27 15.51 -5.69
C TYR A 272 4.80 16.84 -5.16
N PHE A 273 5.43 17.94 -5.55
CA PHE A 273 4.96 19.28 -5.16
C PHE A 273 3.60 19.60 -5.80
N ALA A 274 3.44 19.32 -7.09
CA ALA A 274 2.15 19.47 -7.77
C ALA A 274 1.07 18.55 -7.19
N LEU A 275 1.44 17.33 -6.80
CA LEU A 275 0.50 16.41 -6.16
C LEU A 275 0.03 16.90 -4.78
N MET A 276 0.89 17.56 -4.00
CA MET A 276 0.48 18.15 -2.72
C MET A 276 -0.56 19.27 -2.94
N ALA A 277 -0.35 20.14 -3.94
CA ALA A 277 -1.31 21.16 -4.33
C ALA A 277 -2.64 20.55 -4.79
N HIS A 278 -2.58 19.53 -5.66
CA HIS A 278 -3.76 18.80 -6.14
C HIS A 278 -4.51 18.11 -4.98
N ALA A 279 -3.82 17.42 -4.09
CA ALA A 279 -4.42 16.77 -2.93
C ALA A 279 -5.15 17.77 -2.02
N ARG A 280 -4.57 18.94 -1.78
CA ARG A 280 -5.20 20.01 -1.02
C ARG A 280 -6.48 20.51 -1.73
N GLY A 281 -6.43 20.70 -3.05
CA GLY A 281 -7.60 21.06 -3.87
C GLY A 281 -8.72 20.02 -3.80
N ARG A 282 -8.39 18.76 -3.51
CA ARG A 282 -9.34 17.67 -3.25
C ARG A 282 -9.81 17.59 -1.78
N GLY A 283 -9.44 18.54 -0.94
CA GLY A 283 -9.81 18.56 0.49
C GLY A 283 -8.97 17.65 1.38
N CYS A 284 -7.83 17.12 0.89
CA CYS A 284 -6.93 16.36 1.74
C CYS A 284 -6.17 17.29 2.71
N THR A 285 -6.03 16.83 3.93
CA THR A 285 -5.28 17.51 5.01
C THR A 285 -3.99 16.79 5.37
N ARG A 286 -3.79 15.58 4.85
CA ARG A 286 -2.60 14.74 5.11
C ARG A 286 -2.04 14.17 3.82
N PHE A 287 -0.74 13.93 3.83
CA PHE A 287 0.00 13.30 2.74
C PHE A 287 0.77 12.12 3.30
N ASP A 288 0.41 10.91 2.87
CA ASP A 288 1.08 9.68 3.23
C ASP A 288 1.99 9.25 2.08
N PHE A 289 3.28 9.53 2.24
CA PHE A 289 4.30 9.20 1.24
C PHE A 289 4.57 7.69 1.13
N GLY A 290 3.85 6.88 1.89
CA GLY A 290 3.91 5.44 1.87
C GLY A 290 5.19 4.87 2.48
N ARG A 291 5.35 3.58 2.28
CA ARG A 291 6.42 2.77 2.86
C ARG A 291 7.76 2.95 2.13
N SER A 292 8.86 2.85 2.90
CA SER A 292 10.21 2.59 2.37
C SER A 292 10.97 1.65 3.30
N LYS A 293 11.90 0.83 2.76
CA LYS A 293 12.83 0.09 3.61
C LYS A 293 13.80 1.04 4.31
N ALA A 294 14.10 0.75 5.57
CA ALA A 294 15.14 1.45 6.32
C ALA A 294 16.49 1.37 5.58
N GLY A 295 17.25 2.46 5.58
CA GLY A 295 18.59 2.52 4.96
C GLY A 295 18.60 2.61 3.42
N THR A 296 17.44 2.78 2.75
CA THR A 296 17.37 2.88 1.29
C THR A 296 17.30 4.31 0.77
N GLY A 297 17.65 4.51 -0.52
CA GLY A 297 17.52 5.79 -1.21
C GLY A 297 16.11 6.39 -1.16
N PRO A 298 15.03 5.62 -1.41
CA PRO A 298 13.66 6.11 -1.24
C PRO A 298 13.35 6.61 0.18
N ALA A 299 13.86 5.96 1.23
CA ALA A 299 13.70 6.45 2.60
C ALA A 299 14.44 7.78 2.82
N ALA A 300 15.66 7.91 2.29
CA ALA A 300 16.43 9.15 2.35
C ALA A 300 15.74 10.29 1.59
N PHE A 301 15.18 10.01 0.40
CA PHE A 301 14.41 10.99 -0.38
C PHE A 301 13.24 11.56 0.43
N LYS A 302 12.44 10.71 1.06
CA LYS A 302 11.28 11.16 1.86
C LYS A 302 11.70 11.97 3.10
N LYS A 303 12.80 11.59 3.76
CA LYS A 303 13.42 12.39 4.84
C LYS A 303 13.84 13.78 4.35
N ASN A 304 14.46 13.86 3.16
CA ASN A 304 14.85 15.13 2.57
C ASN A 304 13.67 16.07 2.32
N TRP A 305 12.48 15.51 2.08
CA TRP A 305 11.21 16.24 1.95
C TRP A 305 10.60 16.68 3.28
N GLY A 306 11.27 16.43 4.41
CA GLY A 306 10.82 16.83 5.73
C GLY A 306 9.84 15.87 6.39
N PHE A 307 9.71 14.64 5.86
CA PHE A 307 8.88 13.61 6.50
C PHE A 307 9.67 12.90 7.59
N THR A 308 9.11 12.86 8.78
CA THR A 308 9.68 12.08 9.89
C THR A 308 9.36 10.60 9.70
N PRO A 309 10.38 9.72 9.64
CA PRO A 309 10.14 8.29 9.51
C PRO A 309 9.49 7.73 10.78
N GLN A 310 8.50 6.88 10.60
CA GLN A 310 7.84 6.14 11.67
C GLN A 310 7.96 4.65 11.39
N PRO A 311 8.35 3.80 12.35
CA PRO A 311 8.34 2.35 12.16
C PRO A 311 6.97 1.85 11.75
N LEU A 312 6.91 1.00 10.72
CA LEU A 312 5.71 0.26 10.38
C LEU A 312 5.79 -1.12 11.00
N MET A 313 4.74 -1.47 11.74
CA MET A 313 4.66 -2.78 12.38
C MET A 313 4.03 -3.79 11.44
N TYR A 314 4.77 -4.86 11.16
CA TYR A 314 4.26 -6.04 10.48
C TYR A 314 4.33 -7.22 11.44
N VAL A 315 3.30 -8.03 11.48
CA VAL A 315 3.29 -9.24 12.28
C VAL A 315 3.14 -10.45 11.38
N LYS A 316 3.88 -11.50 11.70
CA LYS A 316 3.92 -12.74 10.93
C LYS A 316 3.68 -13.92 11.82
N ARG A 317 2.95 -14.91 11.33
CA ARG A 317 2.81 -16.21 11.94
C ARG A 317 3.21 -17.27 10.91
N ALA A 318 3.97 -18.29 11.33
CA ALA A 318 4.45 -19.35 10.46
C ALA A 318 4.31 -20.70 11.13
N ALA A 319 4.18 -21.76 10.35
CA ALA A 319 4.10 -23.14 10.84
C ALA A 319 5.40 -23.58 11.53
N SER A 320 6.55 -23.02 11.13
CA SER A 320 7.83 -23.10 11.83
C SER A 320 8.64 -21.83 11.61
N GLN A 321 9.62 -21.56 12.47
CA GLN A 321 10.49 -20.36 12.31
C GLN A 321 11.27 -20.36 10.98
N GLU A 322 11.67 -21.53 10.49
CA GLU A 322 12.38 -21.68 9.22
C GLU A 322 11.52 -21.30 7.99
N MET A 323 10.18 -21.30 8.13
CA MET A 323 9.24 -20.95 7.07
C MET A 323 8.91 -19.47 7.02
N LEU A 324 9.44 -18.65 7.92
CA LEU A 324 9.26 -17.19 7.84
C LEU A 324 9.81 -16.67 6.51
N ARG A 325 8.89 -16.27 5.63
CA ARG A 325 9.23 -15.77 4.30
C ARG A 325 10.04 -14.47 4.44
N ASP A 326 11.33 -14.52 4.12
CA ASP A 326 12.18 -13.33 4.02
C ASP A 326 12.54 -13.04 2.56
N ILE A 327 11.79 -12.13 1.94
CA ILE A 327 12.12 -11.56 0.63
C ILE A 327 12.83 -10.24 0.89
N ASN A 328 14.10 -10.32 1.26
CA ASN A 328 14.93 -9.13 1.50
C ASN A 328 15.82 -8.82 0.28
N PRO A 329 15.49 -7.77 -0.53
CA PRO A 329 16.32 -7.38 -1.67
C PRO A 329 17.74 -6.95 -1.28
N LEU A 330 17.97 -6.58 -0.02
CA LEU A 330 19.30 -6.18 0.49
C LEU A 330 20.18 -7.38 0.81
N SER A 331 19.62 -8.61 0.83
CA SER A 331 20.42 -9.80 1.09
C SER A 331 21.39 -10.07 -0.06
N PRO A 332 22.60 -10.61 0.21
CA PRO A 332 23.59 -10.94 -0.82
C PRO A 332 23.03 -11.85 -1.93
N ARG A 333 22.11 -12.75 -1.58
CA ARG A 333 21.46 -13.69 -2.49
C ARG A 333 20.69 -12.99 -3.62
N TYR A 334 20.09 -11.82 -3.35
CA TYR A 334 19.31 -11.09 -4.34
C TYR A 334 20.12 -10.02 -5.07
N ARG A 335 21.25 -9.58 -4.53
CA ARG A 335 22.06 -8.49 -5.12
C ARG A 335 22.46 -8.76 -6.56
N ALA A 336 23.02 -9.93 -6.86
CA ALA A 336 23.41 -10.30 -8.23
C ALA A 336 22.21 -10.31 -9.20
N LYS A 337 21.05 -10.83 -8.74
CA LYS A 337 19.82 -10.85 -9.53
C LYS A 337 19.31 -9.45 -9.81
N ILE A 338 19.38 -8.54 -8.84
CA ILE A 338 18.99 -7.13 -8.97
C ILE A 338 19.89 -6.42 -9.98
N GLU A 339 21.20 -6.60 -9.91
CA GLU A 339 22.13 -5.96 -10.86
C GLU A 339 21.96 -6.52 -12.29
N MET A 340 21.66 -7.79 -12.44
CA MET A 340 21.32 -8.38 -13.73
C MET A 340 19.99 -7.81 -14.25
N TRP A 341 18.98 -7.66 -13.39
CA TRP A 341 17.67 -7.08 -13.75
C TRP A 341 17.80 -5.65 -14.29
N LYS A 342 18.60 -4.81 -13.65
CA LYS A 342 18.86 -3.43 -14.10
C LYS A 342 19.46 -3.34 -15.50
N LYS A 343 20.13 -4.38 -15.98
CA LYS A 343 20.74 -4.45 -17.30
C LYS A 343 19.80 -4.98 -18.39
N LEU A 344 18.65 -5.52 -18.04
CA LEU A 344 17.69 -6.00 -19.03
C LEU A 344 17.17 -4.85 -19.90
N PRO A 345 16.99 -5.09 -21.22
CA PRO A 345 16.21 -4.18 -22.06
C PRO A 345 14.82 -3.96 -21.46
N LEU A 346 14.30 -2.72 -21.55
CA LEU A 346 13.03 -2.37 -20.93
C LEU A 346 11.87 -3.26 -21.43
N TRP A 347 11.84 -3.59 -22.73
CA TRP A 347 10.83 -4.47 -23.27
C TRP A 347 10.84 -5.86 -22.63
N ALA A 348 12.03 -6.43 -22.40
CA ALA A 348 12.16 -7.74 -21.76
C ALA A 348 11.73 -7.68 -20.29
N ALA A 349 12.14 -6.63 -19.55
CA ALA A 349 11.71 -6.41 -18.20
C ALA A 349 10.18 -6.25 -18.09
N ASN A 350 9.54 -5.61 -19.08
CA ASN A 350 8.09 -5.41 -19.11
C ASN A 350 7.30 -6.69 -19.43
N VAL A 351 7.90 -7.63 -20.18
CA VAL A 351 7.28 -8.93 -20.44
C VAL A 351 7.42 -9.86 -19.24
N ILE A 352 8.61 -9.96 -18.66
CA ILE A 352 8.93 -10.92 -17.59
C ILE A 352 8.45 -10.39 -16.22
N GLY A 353 8.59 -9.08 -16.00
CA GLY A 353 8.31 -8.43 -14.72
C GLY A 353 6.94 -8.75 -14.12
N PRO A 354 5.84 -8.63 -14.86
CA PRO A 354 4.50 -8.93 -14.36
C PRO A 354 4.33 -10.36 -13.82
N HIS A 355 5.00 -11.33 -14.42
CA HIS A 355 4.94 -12.73 -13.99
C HIS A 355 5.68 -12.97 -12.66
N ILE A 356 6.79 -12.27 -12.45
CA ILE A 356 7.56 -12.34 -11.21
C ILE A 356 6.85 -11.55 -10.11
N SER A 357 6.46 -10.31 -10.40
CA SER A 357 5.93 -9.37 -9.41
C SER A 357 4.60 -9.81 -8.80
N LYS A 358 3.77 -10.54 -9.53
CA LYS A 358 2.56 -11.18 -8.99
C LYS A 358 2.86 -12.02 -7.74
N GLY A 359 4.00 -12.68 -7.69
CA GLY A 359 4.38 -13.51 -6.55
C GLY A 359 4.99 -12.76 -5.37
N LEU A 360 5.19 -11.43 -5.49
CA LEU A 360 5.80 -10.60 -4.43
C LEU A 360 4.76 -9.95 -3.51
N GLY A 361 3.49 -9.95 -3.86
CA GLY A 361 2.28 -9.35 -3.34
C GLY A 361 2.11 -8.99 -1.92
#